data_b0a86870f23fd003b4d2598ccf0b9031
#
_entry.id   b0a86870f23fd003b4d2598ccf0b9031
#
_cell.length_a   1.000
_cell.length_b   1.000
_cell.length_c   1.000
_cell.angle_alpha   90.00
_cell.angle_beta   90.00
_cell.angle_gamma   90.00
#
_symmetry.space_group_name_H-M   'P 1'
#
loop_
_entity.id
_entity.type
_entity.pdbx_description
1 polymer ?
#
loop_
_entity_poly.entity_id
_entity_poly.type
_entity_poly.pdbx_seq_one_letter_code
_entity_poly.pdbx_strand_id
1 'polypeptide(L)'
;MSQPYSARSRAIEPFHVMALLARANELQAAGHDVIHLEIGEPDFTTAQPIIKAGQAALADGKTRYTAARGLPQLREAIAGFYAQRYGVDIDPQRILVTPGGSGALLLTSSLLVDPGKH
;
A
#
# COMPACT_ATOMS: atom_id res chain seq x y z
N MET A 1 -34.46 15.72 0.27
CA MET A 1 -33.68 14.90 -0.67
C MET A 1 -32.76 14.01 0.16
N SER A 2 -32.87 12.67 0.07
CA SER A 2 -31.99 11.75 0.77
C SER A 2 -30.59 11.87 0.17
N GLN A 3 -29.58 12.06 1.01
CA GLN A 3 -28.20 12.12 0.54
C GLN A 3 -27.78 10.76 -0.03
N PRO A 4 -27.13 10.71 -1.22
CA PRO A 4 -26.80 9.46 -1.93
C PRO A 4 -25.69 8.64 -1.25
N TYR A 5 -25.11 9.12 -0.17
CA TYR A 5 -23.97 8.50 0.51
C TYR A 5 -24.39 7.73 1.76
N SER A 6 -23.64 6.66 2.06
CA SER A 6 -23.87 5.84 3.25
C SER A 6 -23.64 6.64 4.55
N ALA A 7 -24.25 6.18 5.66
CA ALA A 7 -23.99 6.77 6.98
C ALA A 7 -22.49 6.71 7.35
N ARG A 8 -21.81 5.61 6.97
CA ARG A 8 -20.39 5.43 7.20
C ARG A 8 -19.54 6.52 6.54
N SER A 9 -19.82 6.86 5.27
CA SER A 9 -19.03 7.89 4.55
C SER A 9 -19.17 9.28 5.18
N ARG A 10 -20.25 9.52 5.92
CA ARG A 10 -20.46 10.78 6.65
C ARG A 10 -19.78 10.81 8.01
N ALA A 11 -19.48 9.64 8.57
CA ALA A 11 -18.82 9.48 9.87
C ALA A 11 -17.30 9.34 9.78
N ILE A 12 -16.75 9.13 8.57
CA ILE A 12 -15.30 9.01 8.37
C ILE A 12 -14.70 10.41 8.28
N GLU A 13 -13.78 10.69 9.19
CA GLU A 13 -12.94 11.88 9.13
C GLU A 13 -11.92 11.79 7.99
N PRO A 14 -11.53 12.93 7.39
CA PRO A 14 -10.45 12.96 6.40
C PRO A 14 -9.15 12.38 6.95
N PHE A 15 -8.34 11.78 6.10
CA PHE A 15 -6.98 11.44 6.45
C PHE A 15 -6.15 12.72 6.54
N HIS A 16 -6.01 13.28 7.74
CA HIS A 16 -5.49 14.62 7.98
C HIS A 16 -4.11 14.87 7.39
N VAL A 17 -3.21 13.88 7.39
CA VAL A 17 -1.86 13.99 6.80
C VAL A 17 -1.95 14.33 5.31
N MET A 18 -2.85 13.70 4.56
CA MET A 18 -3.04 14.00 3.13
C MET A 18 -3.68 15.36 2.89
N ALA A 19 -4.56 15.81 3.80
CA ALA A 19 -5.12 17.15 3.75
C ALA A 19 -4.05 18.22 4.01
N LEU A 20 -3.13 17.98 4.95
CA LEU A 20 -1.98 18.84 5.21
C LEU A 20 -1.05 18.91 4.01
N LEU A 21 -0.70 17.77 3.40
CA LEU A 21 0.10 17.72 2.18
C LEU A 21 -0.54 18.54 1.05
N ALA A 22 -1.83 18.35 0.80
CA ALA A 22 -2.56 19.11 -0.21
C ALA A 22 -2.47 20.63 0.04
N ARG A 23 -2.66 21.05 1.31
CA ARG A 23 -2.56 22.46 1.70
C ARG A 23 -1.14 23.01 1.58
N ALA A 24 -0.13 22.23 1.96
CA ALA A 24 1.28 22.61 1.78
C ALA A 24 1.62 22.84 0.30
N ASN A 25 1.19 21.94 -0.57
CA ASN A 25 1.37 22.06 -2.02
C ASN A 25 0.67 23.30 -2.61
N GLU A 26 -0.54 23.62 -2.14
CA GLU A 26 -1.26 24.86 -2.56
C GLU A 26 -0.47 26.11 -2.17
N LEU A 27 0.05 26.17 -0.95
CA LEU A 27 0.85 27.29 -0.48
C LEU A 27 2.16 27.44 -1.28
N GLN A 28 2.84 26.33 -1.54
CA GLN A 28 4.04 26.31 -2.35
C GLN A 28 3.76 26.78 -3.78
N ALA A 29 2.67 26.34 -4.39
CA ALA A 29 2.24 26.79 -5.71
C ALA A 29 1.89 28.28 -5.74
N ALA A 30 1.44 28.84 -4.61
CA ALA A 30 1.19 30.28 -4.44
C ALA A 30 2.48 31.10 -4.18
N GLY A 31 3.66 30.46 -4.17
CA GLY A 31 4.95 31.12 -4.02
C GLY A 31 5.46 31.24 -2.58
N HIS A 32 4.82 30.57 -1.62
CA HIS A 32 5.32 30.49 -0.25
C HIS A 32 6.48 29.50 -0.15
N ASP A 33 7.47 29.79 0.68
CA ASP A 33 8.53 28.84 1.05
C ASP A 33 7.97 27.89 2.12
N VAL A 34 7.77 26.63 1.75
CA VAL A 34 7.15 25.60 2.61
C VAL A 34 8.13 24.48 2.88
N ILE A 35 8.39 24.22 4.15
CA ILE A 35 9.16 23.05 4.59
C ILE A 35 8.20 21.90 4.87
N HIS A 36 8.30 20.84 4.07
CA HIS A 36 7.44 19.64 4.18
C HIS A 36 7.93 18.72 5.30
N LEU A 37 7.14 18.54 6.35
CA LEU A 37 7.41 17.63 7.47
C LEU A 37 6.21 16.69 7.76
N GLU A 38 5.16 16.79 6.96
CA GLU A 38 3.90 16.07 7.16
C GLU A 38 3.94 14.60 6.76
N ILE A 39 4.87 14.22 5.86
CA ILE A 39 5.06 12.82 5.43
C ILE A 39 6.53 12.45 5.55
N GLY A 40 6.79 11.31 6.21
CA GLY A 40 8.12 10.72 6.27
C GLY A 40 8.37 9.81 5.07
N GLU A 41 8.91 10.35 4.00
CA GLU A 41 9.38 9.58 2.85
C GLU A 41 10.91 9.60 2.76
N PRO A 42 11.54 8.49 2.31
CA PRO A 42 12.96 8.51 1.99
C PRO A 42 13.27 9.51 0.87
N ASP A 43 14.35 10.27 1.00
CA ASP A 43 14.81 11.24 0.02
C ASP A 43 15.58 10.62 -1.17
N PHE A 44 15.71 9.30 -1.19
CA PHE A 44 16.35 8.54 -2.25
C PHE A 44 15.36 7.72 -3.07
N THR A 45 15.63 7.56 -4.35
CA THR A 45 14.79 6.82 -5.29
C THR A 45 14.87 5.31 -5.07
N THR A 46 13.91 4.58 -5.64
CA THR A 46 13.93 3.11 -5.68
C THR A 46 15.26 2.58 -6.24
N ALA A 47 15.80 1.54 -5.62
CA ALA A 47 17.08 0.96 -6.01
C ALA A 47 17.09 0.51 -7.47
N GLN A 48 18.20 0.76 -8.19
CA GLN A 48 18.32 0.50 -9.62
C GLN A 48 17.99 -0.95 -10.04
N PRO A 49 18.36 -2.00 -9.29
CA PRO A 49 17.96 -3.37 -9.64
C PRO A 49 16.43 -3.56 -9.68
N ILE A 50 15.70 -2.91 -8.78
CA ILE A 50 14.22 -2.98 -8.71
C ILE A 50 13.62 -2.24 -9.92
N ILE A 51 14.13 -1.05 -10.23
CA ILE A 51 13.69 -0.27 -11.41
C ILE A 51 13.87 -1.08 -12.68
N LYS A 52 15.07 -1.67 -12.88
CA LYS A 52 15.38 -2.49 -14.06
C LYS A 52 14.49 -3.73 -14.17
N ALA A 53 14.21 -4.40 -13.04
CA ALA A 53 13.31 -5.55 -13.01
C ALA A 53 11.88 -5.17 -13.40
N GLY A 54 11.39 -4.02 -12.90
CA GLY A 54 10.08 -3.49 -13.28
C GLY A 54 10.00 -3.12 -14.77
N GLN A 55 11.00 -2.44 -15.29
CA GLN A 55 11.10 -2.09 -16.72
C GLN A 55 11.09 -3.34 -17.61
N ALA A 56 11.89 -4.36 -17.24
CA ALA A 56 11.94 -5.63 -17.98
C ALA A 56 10.58 -6.35 -17.93
N ALA A 57 9.92 -6.39 -16.78
CA ALA A 57 8.61 -7.02 -16.66
C ALA A 57 7.54 -6.33 -17.55
N LEU A 58 7.57 -5.00 -17.65
CA LEU A 58 6.69 -4.25 -18.53
C LEU A 58 7.00 -4.52 -20.02
N ALA A 59 8.29 -4.51 -20.39
CA ALA A 59 8.75 -4.79 -21.74
C ALA A 59 8.37 -6.22 -22.19
N ASP A 60 8.41 -7.18 -21.26
CA ASP A 60 8.00 -8.59 -21.46
C ASP A 60 6.46 -8.77 -21.47
N GLY A 61 5.68 -7.70 -21.33
CA GLY A 61 4.21 -7.79 -21.30
C GLY A 61 3.65 -8.52 -20.08
N LYS A 62 4.37 -8.55 -18.95
CA LYS A 62 3.93 -9.17 -17.68
C LYS A 62 2.92 -8.28 -16.94
N THR A 63 1.86 -7.89 -17.63
CA THR A 63 0.82 -6.95 -17.14
C THR A 63 -0.57 -7.59 -17.04
N ARG A 64 -0.66 -8.91 -17.10
CA ARG A 64 -1.91 -9.67 -17.05
C ARG A 64 -2.41 -9.86 -15.61
N TYR A 65 -3.66 -10.27 -15.47
CA TYR A 65 -4.23 -10.68 -14.19
C TYR A 65 -3.38 -11.77 -13.53
N THR A 66 -3.27 -11.68 -12.21
CA THR A 66 -2.59 -12.68 -11.37
C THR A 66 -3.60 -13.46 -10.54
N ALA A 67 -3.17 -14.55 -9.94
CA ALA A 67 -3.98 -15.25 -8.95
C ALA A 67 -4.32 -14.32 -7.77
N ALA A 68 -5.47 -14.54 -7.11
CA ALA A 68 -5.95 -13.70 -6.01
C ALA A 68 -4.95 -13.57 -4.84
N ARG A 69 -4.12 -14.58 -4.62
CA ARG A 69 -3.05 -14.56 -3.60
C ARG A 69 -1.76 -13.88 -4.06
N GLY A 70 -1.67 -13.44 -5.30
CA GLY A 70 -0.46 -12.96 -5.95
C GLY A 70 0.33 -14.07 -6.66
N LEU A 71 1.39 -13.66 -7.38
CA LEU A 71 2.23 -14.56 -8.14
C LEU A 71 2.89 -15.62 -7.23
N PRO A 72 2.86 -16.93 -7.62
CA PRO A 72 3.53 -17.99 -6.86
C PRO A 72 5.01 -17.68 -6.61
N GLN A 73 5.72 -17.24 -7.64
CA GLN A 73 7.16 -16.90 -7.55
C GLN A 73 7.44 -15.80 -6.52
N LEU A 74 6.54 -14.79 -6.40
CA LEU A 74 6.69 -13.74 -5.38
C LEU A 74 6.48 -14.31 -3.97
N ARG A 75 5.48 -15.18 -3.80
CA ARG A 75 5.22 -15.81 -2.50
C ARG A 75 6.35 -16.74 -2.05
N GLU A 76 6.95 -17.49 -2.98
CA GLU A 76 8.13 -18.30 -2.76
C GLU A 76 9.35 -17.44 -2.37
N ALA A 77 9.56 -16.33 -3.08
CA ALA A 77 10.63 -15.38 -2.75
C ALA A 77 10.44 -14.74 -1.36
N ILE A 78 9.21 -14.41 -0.98
CA ILE A 78 8.89 -13.91 0.36
C ILE A 78 9.18 -14.99 1.43
N ALA A 79 8.76 -16.22 1.22
CA ALA A 79 9.05 -17.33 2.13
C ALA A 79 10.56 -17.54 2.31
N GLY A 80 11.31 -17.54 1.20
CA GLY A 80 12.77 -17.63 1.22
C GLY A 80 13.44 -16.47 1.95
N PHE A 81 12.93 -15.25 1.79
CA PHE A 81 13.43 -14.09 2.53
C PHE A 81 13.24 -14.25 4.05
N TYR A 82 12.07 -14.71 4.48
CA TYR A 82 11.80 -14.95 5.91
C TYR A 82 12.68 -16.06 6.48
N ALA A 83 12.87 -17.14 5.75
CA ALA A 83 13.76 -18.23 6.16
C ALA A 83 15.22 -17.73 6.31
N GLN A 84 15.73 -17.02 5.31
CA GLN A 84 17.12 -16.53 5.33
C GLN A 84 17.36 -15.42 6.35
N ARG A 85 16.42 -14.48 6.47
CA ARG A 85 16.62 -13.27 7.29
C ARG A 85 16.27 -13.48 8.76
N TYR A 86 15.26 -14.29 9.03
CA TYR A 86 14.67 -14.45 10.37
C TYR A 86 14.69 -15.89 10.90
N GLY A 87 15.11 -16.86 10.08
CA GLY A 87 15.07 -18.29 10.45
C GLY A 87 13.65 -18.83 10.58
N VAL A 88 12.67 -18.19 9.94
CA VAL A 88 11.25 -18.55 10.02
C VAL A 88 10.84 -19.25 8.72
N ASP A 89 10.43 -20.50 8.83
CA ASP A 89 9.89 -21.27 7.71
C ASP A 89 8.38 -20.99 7.55
N ILE A 90 8.01 -20.41 6.40
CA ILE A 90 6.63 -20.05 6.07
C ILE A 90 6.22 -20.79 4.79
N ASP A 91 5.15 -21.56 4.86
CA ASP A 91 4.53 -22.13 3.66
C ASP A 91 4.08 -20.98 2.71
N PRO A 92 4.55 -20.93 1.44
CA PRO A 92 4.11 -19.94 0.45
C PRO A 92 2.58 -19.89 0.26
N GLN A 93 1.86 -20.98 0.58
CA GLN A 93 0.39 -21.00 0.53
C GLN A 93 -0.27 -20.13 1.62
N ARG A 94 0.44 -19.78 2.68
CA ARG A 94 -0.02 -18.91 3.75
C ARG A 94 0.26 -17.43 3.49
N ILE A 95 0.90 -17.10 2.35
CA ILE A 95 1.24 -15.73 1.97
C ILE A 95 0.18 -15.19 1.02
N LEU A 96 -0.32 -14.01 1.33
CA LEU A 96 -1.22 -13.22 0.49
C LEU A 96 -0.57 -11.89 0.16
N VAL A 97 -0.45 -11.58 -1.12
CA VAL A 97 0.07 -10.30 -1.61
C VAL A 97 -1.08 -9.31 -1.72
N THR A 98 -0.92 -8.12 -1.14
CA THR A 98 -1.92 -7.06 -1.13
C THR A 98 -1.36 -5.76 -1.72
N PRO A 99 -2.20 -4.83 -2.21
CA PRO A 99 -1.77 -3.51 -2.63
C PRO A 99 -1.39 -2.65 -1.40
N GLY A 100 -0.15 -2.85 -0.94
CA GLY A 100 0.41 -2.19 0.25
C GLY A 100 -0.14 -2.69 1.58
N GLY A 101 0.43 -2.17 2.68
CA GLY A 101 0.02 -2.50 4.05
C GLY A 101 -1.43 -2.09 4.36
N SER A 102 -1.91 -0.99 3.78
CA SER A 102 -3.29 -0.55 3.95
C SER A 102 -4.29 -1.57 3.39
N GLY A 103 -3.99 -2.19 2.25
CA GLY A 103 -4.79 -3.28 1.70
C GLY A 103 -4.82 -4.50 2.62
N ALA A 104 -3.68 -4.84 3.22
CA ALA A 104 -3.60 -5.93 4.20
C ALA A 104 -4.43 -5.64 5.46
N LEU A 105 -4.32 -4.43 6.02
CA LEU A 105 -5.08 -4.02 7.20
C LEU A 105 -6.59 -4.02 6.94
N LEU A 106 -7.02 -3.46 5.80
CA LEU A 106 -8.43 -3.46 5.43
C LEU A 106 -8.99 -4.88 5.30
N LEU A 107 -8.26 -5.77 4.61
CA LEU A 107 -8.65 -7.16 4.43
C LEU A 107 -8.73 -7.89 5.78
N THR A 108 -7.71 -7.72 6.62
CA THR A 108 -7.64 -8.37 7.94
C THR A 108 -8.76 -7.89 8.86
N SER A 109 -8.99 -6.57 8.93
CA SER A 109 -10.06 -6.01 9.74
C SER A 109 -11.44 -6.45 9.25
N SER A 110 -11.65 -6.49 7.93
CA SER A 110 -12.92 -6.95 7.35
C SER A 110 -13.18 -8.43 7.59
N LEU A 111 -12.12 -9.24 7.73
CA LEU A 111 -12.23 -10.68 7.97
C LEU A 111 -12.46 -11.01 9.45
N LEU A 112 -11.83 -10.25 10.36
CA LEU A 112 -11.75 -10.61 11.78
C LEU A 112 -12.68 -9.80 12.68
N VAL A 113 -13.20 -8.66 12.22
CA VAL A 113 -13.99 -7.75 13.04
C VAL A 113 -15.42 -7.64 12.49
N ASP A 114 -16.38 -8.16 13.26
CA ASP A 114 -17.79 -8.03 12.95
C ASP A 114 -18.30 -6.59 13.20
N PRO A 115 -19.37 -6.16 12.52
CA PRO A 115 -20.02 -4.88 12.83
C PRO A 115 -20.41 -4.79 14.31
N GLY A 116 -19.99 -3.69 14.97
CA GLY A 116 -20.27 -3.43 16.39
C GLY A 116 -19.36 -4.16 17.38
N LYS A 117 -18.30 -4.85 16.91
CA LYS A 117 -17.22 -5.37 17.76
C LYS A 117 -16.04 -4.37 17.76
N HIS A 118 -15.35 -4.30 18.90
CA HIS A 118 -14.16 -3.48 19.12
C HIS A 118 -12.97 -4.38 19.44
#